data_c19eaefd07e35c47f57a8e9b5b65ff6e
#
_entry.id   c19eaefd07e35c47f57a8e9b5b65ff6e
#
_cell.length_a   1.000
_cell.length_b   1.000
_cell.length_c   1.000
_cell.angle_alpha   90.00
_cell.angle_beta   90.00
_cell.angle_gamma   90.00
#
_symmetry.space_group_name_H-M   'P 1'
#
loop_
_entity.id
_entity.type
_entity.pdbx_description
1 polymer ?
#
loop_
_entity_poly.entity_id
_entity_poly.type
_entity_poly.pdbx_seq_one_letter_code
_entity_poly.pdbx_strand_id
1 'polypeptide(L)'
;MTIVSLQIALLGILGSKKKGKVKMARIARVHAREILDSRGNPTIEADVVLDSGTVGTAAVPSGASTGENEALELRDGDKKRYGGKGVLKAVRNVNETIAKAVCGLDASDQPRVDRTMIELDGTPNKSRLGANAILGVSLAVARAAAESWGVPLYRYLGGPTARVLPV
;
A
#
# COMPACT_ATOMS: atom_id res chain seq x y z
N MET A 1 -44.78 -34.79 -22.00
CA MET A 1 -43.76 -33.74 -21.99
C MET A 1 -42.41 -34.40 -21.80
N THR A 2 -41.58 -34.40 -22.84
CA THR A 2 -40.37 -35.18 -22.94
C THR A 2 -39.20 -34.40 -22.26
N ILE A 3 -38.27 -35.11 -21.66
CA ILE A 3 -37.07 -34.63 -20.92
C ILE A 3 -36.25 -33.61 -21.74
N VAL A 4 -36.34 -33.64 -23.06
CA VAL A 4 -35.66 -32.73 -24.00
C VAL A 4 -36.21 -31.29 -23.88
N SER A 5 -37.49 -31.08 -23.57
CA SER A 5 -38.10 -29.77 -23.44
C SER A 5 -37.67 -29.02 -22.18
N LEU A 6 -37.23 -29.74 -21.15
CA LEU A 6 -36.73 -29.17 -19.89
C LEU A 6 -35.29 -28.71 -20.00
N GLN A 7 -34.50 -29.37 -20.84
CA GLN A 7 -33.08 -28.98 -21.05
C GLN A 7 -32.92 -27.67 -21.85
N ILE A 8 -33.83 -27.41 -22.78
CA ILE A 8 -33.80 -26.16 -23.58
C ILE A 8 -34.21 -24.94 -22.72
N ALA A 9 -35.14 -25.12 -21.77
CA ALA A 9 -35.51 -24.06 -20.83
C ALA A 9 -34.37 -23.71 -19.84
N LEU A 10 -33.55 -24.68 -19.48
CA LEU A 10 -32.40 -24.45 -18.59
C LEU A 10 -31.21 -23.76 -19.30
N LEU A 11 -31.06 -23.95 -20.62
CA LEU A 11 -30.03 -23.24 -21.41
C LEU A 11 -30.40 -21.77 -21.67
N GLY A 12 -31.69 -21.42 -21.64
CA GLY A 12 -32.16 -20.03 -21.81
C GLY A 12 -31.96 -19.12 -20.58
N ILE A 13 -31.68 -19.70 -19.40
CA ILE A 13 -31.45 -18.96 -18.15
C ILE A 13 -29.96 -18.58 -17.99
N LEU A 14 -29.07 -19.14 -18.81
CA LEU A 14 -27.70 -18.66 -18.95
C LEU A 14 -27.63 -17.40 -19.83
N GLY A 15 -28.52 -16.45 -19.50
CA GLY A 15 -28.49 -15.08 -20.04
C GLY A 15 -27.10 -14.53 -19.84
N SER A 16 -26.47 -14.17 -20.95
CA SER A 16 -25.33 -13.29 -21.14
C SER A 16 -24.79 -12.70 -19.81
N LYS A 17 -23.93 -13.44 -19.11
CA LYS A 17 -23.03 -12.83 -18.13
C LYS A 17 -22.19 -11.86 -18.95
N LYS A 18 -22.55 -10.57 -18.94
CA LYS A 18 -21.60 -9.50 -19.27
C LYS A 18 -20.30 -9.90 -18.57
N LYS A 19 -19.25 -10.19 -19.33
CA LYS A 19 -17.91 -10.37 -18.77
C LYS A 19 -17.66 -9.13 -17.95
N GLY A 20 -17.86 -9.22 -16.64
CA GLY A 20 -17.54 -8.16 -15.72
C GLY A 20 -16.06 -7.86 -15.97
N LYS A 21 -15.75 -6.68 -16.51
CA LYS A 21 -14.37 -6.21 -16.51
C LYS A 21 -13.91 -6.35 -15.08
N VAL A 22 -12.90 -7.17 -14.84
CA VAL A 22 -12.20 -7.20 -13.55
C VAL A 22 -11.79 -5.74 -13.31
N LYS A 23 -12.44 -5.09 -12.37
CA LYS A 23 -12.18 -3.69 -12.09
C LYS A 23 -10.84 -3.68 -11.35
N MET A 24 -9.77 -3.36 -12.10
CA MET A 24 -8.45 -3.22 -11.51
C MET A 24 -8.51 -2.10 -10.46
N ALA A 25 -7.99 -2.38 -9.27
CA ALA A 25 -7.94 -1.42 -8.17
C ALA A 25 -6.75 -0.48 -8.38
N ARG A 26 -6.89 0.51 -9.30
CA ARG A 26 -5.79 1.43 -9.62
C ARG A 26 -5.60 2.46 -8.51
N ILE A 27 -4.35 2.75 -8.22
CA ILE A 27 -3.97 3.84 -7.32
C ILE A 27 -4.30 5.16 -8.00
N ALA A 28 -5.27 5.89 -7.45
CA ALA A 28 -5.69 7.19 -7.97
C ALA A 28 -4.91 8.34 -7.33
N ARG A 29 -4.59 8.23 -6.03
CA ARG A 29 -3.89 9.26 -5.29
C ARG A 29 -3.08 8.65 -4.15
N VAL A 30 -1.93 9.27 -3.88
CA VAL A 30 -1.10 9.00 -2.69
C VAL A 30 -0.85 10.33 -2.00
N HIS A 31 -0.97 10.36 -0.67
CA HIS A 31 -0.69 11.52 0.15
C HIS A 31 -0.07 11.10 1.47
N ALA A 32 0.94 11.81 1.92
CA ALA A 32 1.56 11.58 3.21
C ALA A 32 1.58 12.83 4.06
N ARG A 33 1.64 12.62 5.38
CA ARG A 33 1.78 13.65 6.41
C ARG A 33 2.70 13.19 7.51
N GLU A 34 3.26 14.15 8.22
CA GLU A 34 3.97 13.89 9.45
C GLU A 34 2.96 13.76 10.59
N ILE A 35 3.11 12.73 11.42
CA ILE A 35 2.36 12.51 12.66
C ILE A 35 3.34 12.25 13.80
N LEU A 36 2.86 12.17 15.03
CA LEU A 36 3.65 11.78 16.18
C LEU A 36 3.38 10.32 16.58
N ASP A 37 4.43 9.58 16.89
CA ASP A 37 4.33 8.24 17.46
C ASP A 37 3.93 8.30 18.95
N SER A 38 3.76 7.14 19.58
CA SER A 38 3.38 7.03 20.99
C SER A 38 4.43 7.60 21.97
N ARG A 39 5.66 7.86 21.49
CA ARG A 39 6.75 8.47 22.26
C ARG A 39 6.90 9.96 21.97
N GLY A 40 6.01 10.54 21.13
CA GLY A 40 6.08 11.94 20.71
C GLY A 40 7.15 12.23 19.67
N ASN A 41 7.72 11.21 19.00
CA ASN A 41 8.65 11.43 17.90
C ASN A 41 7.89 11.51 16.58
N PRO A 42 8.32 12.40 15.66
CA PRO A 42 7.75 12.44 14.31
C PRO A 42 7.91 11.13 13.56
N THR A 43 6.85 10.72 12.88
CA THR A 43 6.85 9.65 11.90
C THR A 43 5.95 9.99 10.72
N ILE A 44 5.96 9.15 9.69
CA ILE A 44 5.18 9.35 8.48
C ILE A 44 3.91 8.51 8.52
N GLU A 45 2.80 9.08 8.09
CA GLU A 45 1.58 8.37 7.76
C GLU A 45 1.23 8.64 6.30
N ALA A 46 0.89 7.58 5.57
CA ALA A 46 0.53 7.65 4.16
C ALA A 46 -0.90 7.14 3.93
N ASP A 47 -1.63 7.85 3.06
CA ASP A 47 -2.92 7.44 2.52
C ASP A 47 -2.76 7.07 1.05
N VAL A 48 -3.36 5.97 0.64
CA VAL A 48 -3.53 5.56 -0.75
C VAL A 48 -5.01 5.47 -1.06
N VAL A 49 -5.45 6.22 -2.05
CA VAL A 49 -6.83 6.20 -2.54
C VAL A 49 -6.88 5.49 -3.88
N LEU A 50 -7.75 4.51 -4.00
CA LEU A 50 -8.00 3.78 -5.25
C LEU A 50 -9.05 4.50 -6.11
N ASP A 51 -9.12 4.16 -7.39
CA ASP A 51 -10.13 4.66 -8.33
C ASP A 51 -11.57 4.31 -7.95
N SER A 52 -11.74 3.28 -7.11
CA SER A 52 -13.01 2.91 -6.48
C SER A 52 -13.44 3.83 -5.35
N GLY A 53 -12.56 4.71 -4.87
CA GLY A 53 -12.74 5.49 -3.64
C GLY A 53 -12.28 4.77 -2.36
N THR A 54 -11.86 3.51 -2.44
CA THR A 54 -11.30 2.79 -1.29
C THR A 54 -10.02 3.46 -0.81
N VAL A 55 -9.84 3.58 0.50
CA VAL A 55 -8.68 4.22 1.12
C VAL A 55 -7.94 3.23 2.01
N GLY A 56 -6.63 3.16 1.85
CA GLY A 56 -5.74 2.48 2.78
C GLY A 56 -4.81 3.48 3.46
N THR A 57 -4.74 3.45 4.78
CA THR A 57 -3.90 4.33 5.58
C THR A 57 -2.88 3.52 6.38
N ALA A 58 -1.64 3.96 6.39
CA ALA A 58 -0.59 3.33 7.19
C ALA A 58 0.36 4.35 7.82
N ALA A 59 0.57 4.19 9.12
CA ALA A 59 1.64 4.88 9.85
C ALA A 59 2.87 3.97 9.91
N VAL A 60 4.05 4.54 9.73
CA VAL A 60 5.31 3.79 9.74
C VAL A 60 5.82 3.67 11.18
N PRO A 61 5.99 2.44 11.70
CA PRO A 61 6.63 2.27 12.99
C PRO A 61 8.12 2.64 12.91
N SER A 62 8.60 3.39 13.90
CA SER A 62 10.03 3.71 14.04
C SER A 62 10.66 2.81 15.09
N GLY A 63 11.73 2.09 14.72
CA GLY A 63 12.49 1.26 15.64
C GLY A 63 13.25 2.08 16.68
N ALA A 64 13.55 1.47 17.84
CA ALA A 64 14.37 2.08 18.87
C ALA A 64 15.87 1.80 18.69
N SER A 65 16.22 0.74 17.99
CA SER A 65 17.58 0.32 17.66
C SER A 65 17.78 0.36 16.14
N THR A 66 19.00 0.59 15.71
CA THR A 66 19.40 0.51 14.30
C THR A 66 20.36 -0.64 14.10
N GLY A 67 20.07 -1.52 13.14
CA GLY A 67 20.96 -2.58 12.70
C GLY A 67 21.88 -2.09 11.59
N GLU A 68 23.04 -2.71 11.46
CA GLU A 68 24.06 -2.35 10.48
C GLU A 68 23.57 -2.51 9.02
N ASN A 69 22.60 -3.41 8.82
CA ASN A 69 22.01 -3.72 7.50
C ASN A 69 20.61 -3.10 7.31
N GLU A 70 20.15 -2.23 8.19
CA GLU A 70 18.85 -1.60 8.05
C GLU A 70 18.84 -0.55 6.95
N ALA A 71 17.67 -0.43 6.27
CA ALA A 71 17.43 0.65 5.35
C ALA A 71 17.30 1.98 6.10
N LEU A 72 17.71 3.08 5.47
CA LEU A 72 17.80 4.39 6.11
C LEU A 72 16.40 4.99 6.35
N GLU A 73 16.06 5.25 7.61
CA GLU A 73 14.96 6.12 7.96
C GLU A 73 15.36 7.59 7.72
N LEU A 74 14.73 8.24 6.73
CA LEU A 74 15.08 9.60 6.34
C LEU A 74 14.54 10.60 7.36
N ARG A 75 15.45 11.32 8.02
CA ARG A 75 15.18 12.38 8.98
C ARG A 75 15.63 13.74 8.44
N ASP A 76 14.98 14.83 8.88
CA ASP A 76 15.26 16.17 8.40
C ASP A 76 16.62 16.71 8.86
N GLY A 77 17.07 16.32 10.06
CA GLY A 77 18.32 16.76 10.67
C GLY A 77 18.28 18.19 11.23
N ASP A 78 17.16 18.91 11.11
CA ASP A 78 17.01 20.26 11.68
C ASP A 78 16.86 20.18 13.20
N LYS A 79 17.92 20.58 13.91
CA LYS A 79 17.96 20.57 15.37
C LYS A 79 16.90 21.45 16.05
N LYS A 80 16.39 22.46 15.35
CA LYS A 80 15.34 23.36 15.87
C LYS A 80 13.95 22.71 15.88
N ARG A 81 13.79 21.60 15.13
CA ARG A 81 12.51 20.90 15.01
C ARG A 81 12.67 19.45 15.46
N TYR A 82 12.00 19.09 16.56
CA TYR A 82 12.06 17.77 17.18
C TYR A 82 13.50 17.23 17.38
N GLY A 83 14.47 18.11 17.68
CA GLY A 83 15.86 17.71 17.84
C GLY A 83 16.52 17.09 16.60
N GLY A 84 16.00 17.37 15.41
CA GLY A 84 16.46 16.78 14.14
C GLY A 84 15.67 15.57 13.65
N LYS A 85 14.68 15.12 14.43
CA LYS A 85 13.91 13.89 14.13
C LYS A 85 12.73 14.12 13.17
N GLY A 86 12.48 15.34 12.68
CA GLY A 86 11.42 15.62 11.70
C GLY A 86 11.51 14.72 10.46
N VAL A 87 10.38 14.52 9.76
CA VAL A 87 10.29 13.65 8.58
C VAL A 87 9.68 14.36 7.36
N LEU A 88 9.71 15.69 7.33
CA LEU A 88 9.13 16.47 6.23
C LEU A 88 9.79 16.21 4.88
N LYS A 89 11.09 15.85 4.85
CA LYS A 89 11.78 15.42 3.63
C LYS A 89 11.16 14.13 3.07
N ALA A 90 10.94 13.14 3.95
CA ALA A 90 10.28 11.89 3.55
C ALA A 90 8.83 12.12 3.11
N VAL A 91 8.07 12.96 3.81
CA VAL A 91 6.72 13.39 3.40
C VAL A 91 6.73 14.01 2.00
N ARG A 92 7.66 14.93 1.74
CA ARG A 92 7.81 15.54 0.41
C ARG A 92 8.12 14.51 -0.67
N ASN A 93 9.03 13.57 -0.37
CA ASN A 93 9.38 12.48 -1.29
C ASN A 93 8.17 11.63 -1.67
N VAL A 94 7.28 11.35 -0.71
CA VAL A 94 6.01 10.66 -1.02
C VAL A 94 5.13 11.52 -1.92
N ASN A 95 4.87 12.76 -1.52
CA ASN A 95 3.86 13.60 -2.18
C ASN A 95 4.28 14.06 -3.60
N GLU A 96 5.57 14.31 -3.81
CA GLU A 96 6.06 14.90 -5.06
C GLU A 96 6.71 13.87 -6.00
N THR A 97 7.27 12.78 -5.47
CA THR A 97 8.08 11.83 -6.25
C THR A 97 7.42 10.47 -6.33
N ILE A 98 7.18 9.79 -5.20
CA ILE A 98 6.61 8.44 -5.16
C ILE A 98 5.19 8.45 -5.71
N ALA A 99 4.35 9.41 -5.31
CA ALA A 99 2.97 9.51 -5.78
C ALA A 99 2.88 9.52 -7.31
N LYS A 100 3.76 10.27 -7.99
CA LYS A 100 3.79 10.33 -9.45
C LYS A 100 4.15 9.00 -10.11
N ALA A 101 5.02 8.22 -9.46
CA ALA A 101 5.50 6.96 -10.01
C ALA A 101 4.51 5.81 -9.81
N VAL A 102 3.73 5.82 -8.70
CA VAL A 102 2.85 4.71 -8.37
C VAL A 102 1.38 4.94 -8.75
N CYS A 103 0.95 6.19 -8.96
CA CYS A 103 -0.39 6.46 -9.47
C CYS A 103 -0.62 5.80 -10.83
N GLY A 104 -1.79 5.17 -11.00
CA GLY A 104 -2.16 4.37 -12.17
C GLY A 104 -1.74 2.91 -12.10
N LEU A 105 -0.85 2.50 -11.19
CA LEU A 105 -0.54 1.09 -10.96
C LEU A 105 -1.73 0.36 -10.32
N ASP A 106 -1.78 -0.96 -10.52
CA ASP A 106 -2.73 -1.82 -9.84
C ASP A 106 -2.26 -2.06 -8.40
N ALA A 107 -3.07 -1.67 -7.42
CA ALA A 107 -2.78 -1.85 -6.01
C ALA A 107 -2.69 -3.33 -5.58
N SER A 108 -3.28 -4.25 -6.34
CA SER A 108 -3.18 -5.69 -6.08
C SER A 108 -1.86 -6.31 -6.54
N ASP A 109 -1.08 -5.60 -7.37
CA ASP A 109 0.26 -6.00 -7.80
C ASP A 109 1.32 -5.37 -6.86
N GLN A 110 1.29 -5.76 -5.59
CA GLN A 110 2.22 -5.27 -4.57
C GLN A 110 3.69 -5.38 -4.99
N PRO A 111 4.17 -6.50 -5.58
CA PRO A 111 5.55 -6.61 -6.00
C PRO A 111 5.95 -5.55 -7.04
N ARG A 112 5.05 -5.18 -7.93
CA ARG A 112 5.30 -4.14 -8.93
C ARG A 112 5.37 -2.76 -8.29
N VAL A 113 4.44 -2.44 -7.37
CA VAL A 113 4.44 -1.16 -6.65
C VAL A 113 5.73 -1.00 -5.87
N ASP A 114 6.12 -2.02 -5.09
CA ASP A 114 7.33 -1.98 -4.27
C ASP A 114 8.58 -1.86 -5.12
N ARG A 115 8.69 -2.63 -6.20
CA ARG A 115 9.81 -2.56 -7.13
C ARG A 115 9.93 -1.18 -7.77
N THR A 116 8.81 -0.59 -8.19
CA THR A 116 8.80 0.78 -8.75
C THR A 116 9.41 1.79 -7.77
N MET A 117 9.07 1.71 -6.49
CA MET A 117 9.62 2.61 -5.47
C MET A 117 11.10 2.34 -5.18
N ILE A 118 11.50 1.07 -5.15
CA ILE A 118 12.91 0.66 -4.91
C ILE A 118 13.79 1.11 -6.08
N GLU A 119 13.37 0.89 -7.31
CA GLU A 119 14.09 1.34 -8.50
C GLU A 119 14.13 2.88 -8.59
N LEU A 120 13.05 3.55 -8.21
CA LEU A 120 13.00 5.00 -8.13
C LEU A 120 13.99 5.54 -7.09
N ASP A 121 14.19 4.89 -5.95
CA ASP A 121 15.22 5.24 -4.97
C ASP A 121 16.62 5.01 -5.52
N GLY A 122 16.88 3.84 -6.09
CA GLY A 122 18.14 3.49 -6.76
C GLY A 122 19.35 3.35 -5.83
N THR A 123 19.15 3.38 -4.50
CA THR A 123 20.24 3.18 -3.52
C THR A 123 20.06 1.85 -2.76
N PRO A 124 21.15 1.19 -2.34
CA PRO A 124 21.04 -0.09 -1.63
C PRO A 124 20.23 0.00 -0.34
N ASN A 125 20.36 1.11 0.40
CA ASN A 125 19.74 1.31 1.72
C ASN A 125 18.57 2.30 1.73
N LYS A 126 17.99 2.65 0.57
CA LYS A 126 16.85 3.57 0.41
C LYS A 126 17.13 5.00 0.95
N SER A 127 18.39 5.44 0.82
CA SER A 127 18.82 6.72 1.40
C SER A 127 18.31 7.95 0.64
N ARG A 128 17.88 7.79 -0.62
CA ARG A 128 17.42 8.94 -1.44
C ARG A 128 15.99 9.33 -1.12
N LEU A 129 15.08 8.38 -1.07
CA LEU A 129 13.66 8.63 -0.77
C LEU A 129 13.35 8.46 0.72
N GLY A 130 14.07 7.56 1.38
CA GLY A 130 13.84 7.15 2.76
C GLY A 130 13.04 5.84 2.85
N ALA A 131 13.54 4.91 3.66
CA ALA A 131 12.82 3.66 3.92
C ALA A 131 11.44 3.91 4.51
N ASN A 132 11.28 4.91 5.37
CA ASN A 132 10.01 5.32 5.94
C ASN A 132 9.02 5.83 4.88
N ALA A 133 9.47 6.58 3.88
CA ALA A 133 8.62 7.01 2.77
C ALA A 133 8.12 5.83 1.93
N ILE A 134 9.05 4.91 1.55
CA ILE A 134 8.73 3.73 0.75
C ILE A 134 7.80 2.79 1.52
N LEU A 135 8.12 2.48 2.78
CA LEU A 135 7.33 1.58 3.61
C LEU A 135 5.92 2.11 3.88
N GLY A 136 5.79 3.42 4.14
CA GLY A 136 4.48 4.06 4.35
C GLY A 136 3.53 3.84 3.17
N VAL A 137 4.01 4.08 1.95
CA VAL A 137 3.21 3.86 0.74
C VAL A 137 2.94 2.37 0.51
N SER A 138 3.94 1.50 0.66
CA SER A 138 3.80 0.05 0.49
C SER A 138 2.71 -0.52 1.41
N LEU A 139 2.75 -0.19 2.71
CA LEU A 139 1.75 -0.64 3.68
C LEU A 139 0.34 -0.07 3.38
N ALA A 140 0.25 1.19 2.97
CA ALA A 140 -1.02 1.82 2.63
C ALA A 140 -1.64 1.18 1.38
N VAL A 141 -0.83 0.82 0.36
CA VAL A 141 -1.28 0.08 -0.83
C VAL A 141 -1.84 -1.29 -0.44
N ALA A 142 -1.11 -2.06 0.38
CA ALA A 142 -1.56 -3.36 0.84
C ALA A 142 -2.91 -3.29 1.58
N ARG A 143 -3.10 -2.27 2.42
CA ARG A 143 -4.36 -2.02 3.14
C ARG A 143 -5.50 -1.64 2.19
N ALA A 144 -5.23 -0.73 1.23
CA ALA A 144 -6.23 -0.35 0.24
C ALA A 144 -6.65 -1.53 -0.64
N ALA A 145 -5.69 -2.37 -1.06
CA ALA A 145 -5.96 -3.59 -1.82
C ALA A 145 -6.80 -4.60 -1.03
N ALA A 146 -6.43 -4.88 0.23
CA ALA A 146 -7.17 -5.77 1.11
C ALA A 146 -8.62 -5.30 1.30
N GLU A 147 -8.81 -4.02 1.59
CA GLU A 147 -10.13 -3.39 1.76
C GLU A 147 -10.94 -3.47 0.46
N SER A 148 -10.33 -3.22 -0.71
CA SER A 148 -11.02 -3.32 -2.00
C SER A 148 -11.51 -4.72 -2.32
N TRP A 149 -10.89 -5.76 -1.74
CA TRP A 149 -11.30 -7.16 -1.85
C TRP A 149 -12.24 -7.60 -0.73
N GLY A 150 -12.50 -6.73 0.26
CA GLY A 150 -13.34 -7.04 1.41
C GLY A 150 -12.75 -8.12 2.31
N VAL A 151 -11.40 -8.20 2.39
CA VAL A 151 -10.70 -9.18 3.23
C VAL A 151 -9.79 -8.48 4.25
N PRO A 152 -9.61 -9.03 5.44
CA PRO A 152 -8.67 -8.48 6.41
C PRO A 152 -7.22 -8.60 5.91
N LEU A 153 -6.38 -7.61 6.28
CA LEU A 153 -5.00 -7.50 5.80
C LEU A 153 -4.18 -8.78 6.02
N TYR A 154 -4.31 -9.43 7.19
CA TYR A 154 -3.56 -10.66 7.47
C TYR A 154 -3.89 -11.78 6.47
N ARG A 155 -5.15 -11.85 6.01
CA ARG A 155 -5.59 -12.83 5.02
C ARG A 155 -5.14 -12.44 3.61
N TYR A 156 -5.14 -11.15 3.30
CA TYR A 156 -4.63 -10.64 2.05
C TYR A 156 -3.14 -10.98 1.87
N LEU A 157 -2.33 -10.76 2.91
CA LEU A 157 -0.89 -11.03 2.88
C LEU A 157 -0.55 -12.52 3.02
N GLY A 158 -1.21 -13.23 3.91
CA GLY A 158 -0.88 -14.61 4.26
C GLY A 158 -1.71 -15.68 3.54
N GLY A 159 -2.70 -15.28 2.74
CA GLY A 159 -3.58 -16.19 2.01
C GLY A 159 -4.60 -16.91 2.91
N PRO A 160 -5.35 -17.90 2.34
CA PRO A 160 -6.45 -18.58 3.03
C PRO A 160 -6.01 -19.43 4.22
N THR A 161 -4.74 -19.79 4.28
CA THR A 161 -4.15 -20.64 5.33
C THR A 161 -3.55 -19.86 6.49
N ALA A 162 -3.56 -18.53 6.45
CA ALA A 162 -3.04 -17.66 7.52
C ALA A 162 -3.92 -17.81 8.79
N ARG A 163 -3.47 -18.64 9.74
CA ARG A 163 -4.20 -19.00 10.97
C ARG A 163 -3.33 -18.95 12.23
N VAL A 164 -2.02 -18.82 12.07
CA VAL A 164 -1.07 -18.84 13.19
C VAL A 164 -0.59 -17.43 13.44
N LEU A 165 -0.73 -16.96 14.68
CA LEU A 165 -0.16 -15.69 15.11
C LEU A 165 1.35 -15.87 15.28
N PRO A 166 2.17 -14.87 14.86
CA PRO A 166 3.59 -14.89 15.20
C PRO A 166 3.77 -14.75 16.70
N VAL A 167 4.72 -15.49 17.26
CA VAL A 167 5.08 -15.48 18.70
C VAL A 167 6.27 -14.57 18.89
#